data_3bb573d69983ffad6fcab9f143616961
#
_entry.id   3bb573d69983ffad6fcab9f143616961
#
_cell.length_a   1.000
_cell.length_b   1.000
_cell.length_c   1.000
_cell.angle_alpha   90.00
_cell.angle_beta   90.00
_cell.angle_gamma   90.00
#
_symmetry.space_group_name_H-M   'P 1'
#
loop_
_entity.id
_entity.type
_entity.pdbx_description
1 polymer ?
#
loop_
_entity_poly.entity_id
_entity_poly.type
_entity_poly.pdbx_seq_one_letter_code
_entity_poly.pdbx_strand_id
1 'polypeptide(L)' 'MKNRNYVFNWQKNGRNSIVRNNTIHATDAKAATDCFMKEFGNLKKNTINYIQEVDMSGNPIGEKIVTD' A
#
# COMPACT_ATOMS: atom_id res chain seq x y z
N MET A 1 -20.97 -0.54 1.06
CA MET A 1 -19.77 -0.67 1.91
C MET A 1 -18.89 0.55 1.75
N LYS A 2 -18.32 1.01 2.85
CA LYS A 2 -17.44 2.18 2.79
C LYS A 2 -16.06 1.79 2.31
N ASN A 3 -15.53 2.54 1.36
CA ASN A 3 -14.13 2.39 0.99
C ASN A 3 -13.25 3.01 2.06
N ARG A 4 -12.11 2.39 2.27
CA ARG A 4 -11.07 2.87 3.17
C ARG A 4 -9.89 3.33 2.37
N ASN A 5 -9.06 4.17 2.96
CA ASN A 5 -7.85 4.67 2.30
C ASN A 5 -6.65 3.93 2.89
N TYR A 6 -5.84 3.35 2.01
CA TYR A 6 -4.64 2.63 2.43
C TYR A 6 -3.42 3.26 1.78
N VAL A 7 -2.47 3.65 2.59
CA VAL A 7 -1.19 4.17 2.11
C VAL A 7 -0.21 2.99 2.03
N PHE A 8 0.34 2.79 0.84
CA PHE A 8 1.35 1.78 0.60
C PHE A 8 2.72 2.46 0.58
N ASN A 9 3.58 2.06 1.49
CA ASN A 9 4.98 2.45 1.46
C ASN A 9 5.74 1.33 0.80
N TRP A 10 6.30 1.59 -0.38
CA TRP A 10 6.86 0.54 -1.21
C TRP A 10 8.02 1.06 -2.05
N GLN A 11 8.75 0.13 -2.63
CA GLN A 11 9.86 0.44 -3.52
C GLN A 11 9.98 -0.66 -4.57
N LYS A 12 10.52 -0.31 -5.72
CA LYS A 12 10.83 -1.31 -6.74
C LYS A 12 12.08 -2.07 -6.31
N ASN A 13 12.11 -3.37 -6.63
CA ASN A 13 13.29 -4.17 -6.39
C ASN A 13 14.38 -3.75 -7.38
N GLY A 14 15.62 -3.70 -6.90
CA GLY A 14 16.75 -3.34 -7.74
C GLY A 14 17.61 -2.24 -7.14
N ARG A 15 18.59 -1.80 -7.91
CA ARG A 15 19.50 -0.75 -7.48
C ARG A 15 18.86 0.61 -7.60
N ASN A 16 19.22 1.50 -6.69
CA ASN A 16 18.74 2.89 -6.69
C ASN A 16 17.24 3.01 -6.56
N SER A 17 16.63 2.08 -5.85
CA SER A 17 15.20 2.11 -5.60
C SER A 17 14.85 3.24 -4.64
N ILE A 18 13.84 4.02 -5.01
CA ILE A 18 13.33 5.12 -4.19
C ILE A 18 12.06 4.65 -3.52
N VAL A 19 11.97 4.84 -2.20
CA VAL A 19 10.75 4.52 -1.46
C VAL A 19 9.63 5.46 -1.90
N ARG A 20 8.47 4.89 -2.20
CA ARG A 20 7.31 5.62 -2.69
C ARG A 20 6.13 5.41 -1.76
N ASN A 21 5.24 6.39 -1.73
CA ASN A 21 3.99 6.29 -0.99
C ASN A 21 2.84 6.54 -1.95
N ASN A 22 1.88 5.60 -1.96
CA ASN A 22 0.68 5.75 -2.78
C ASN A 22 -0.54 5.40 -1.94
N THR A 23 -1.63 6.12 -2.18
CA THR A 23 -2.89 5.86 -1.49
C THR A 23 -3.82 5.09 -2.42
N ILE A 24 -4.38 4.01 -1.93
CA ILE A 24 -5.32 3.18 -2.67
C ILE A 24 -6.63 3.10 -1.89
N HIS A 25 -7.74 3.29 -2.60
CA HIS A 25 -9.08 3.19 -2.03
C HIS A 25 -9.60 1.77 -2.23
N ALA A 26 -9.99 1.12 -1.16
CA ALA A 26 -10.52 -0.23 -1.23
C ALA A 26 -11.33 -0.55 0.03
N THR A 27 -12.07 -1.65 0.00
CA THR A 27 -12.93 -2.04 1.12
C THR A 27 -12.13 -2.67 2.26
N ASP A 28 -10.98 -3.28 1.94
CA ASP A 28 -10.08 -3.86 2.94
C ASP A 28 -8.65 -3.91 2.39
N ALA A 29 -7.73 -4.32 3.26
CA ALA A 29 -6.31 -4.34 2.90
C ALA A 29 -5.99 -5.32 1.78
N LYS A 30 -6.71 -6.44 1.72
CA LYS A 30 -6.51 -7.44 0.66
C LYS A 30 -6.92 -6.87 -0.69
N ALA A 31 -8.09 -6.22 -0.76
CA ALA A 31 -8.56 -5.59 -1.98
C ALA A 31 -7.61 -4.46 -2.41
N ALA A 32 -7.09 -3.71 -1.45
CA ALA A 32 -6.11 -2.66 -1.73
C ALA A 32 -4.82 -3.25 -2.32
N THR A 33 -4.36 -4.37 -1.78
CA THR A 33 -3.16 -5.05 -2.30
C THR A 33 -3.37 -5.53 -3.72
N ASP A 34 -4.55 -6.09 -4.00
CA ASP A 34 -4.88 -6.54 -5.36
C ASP A 34 -4.87 -5.37 -6.34
N CYS A 35 -5.44 -4.23 -5.95
CA CYS A 35 -5.38 -3.01 -6.75
C CYS A 35 -3.95 -2.53 -6.97
N PHE A 36 -3.14 -2.57 -5.92
CA PHE A 36 -1.73 -2.20 -6.01
C PHE A 36 -1.01 -3.04 -7.05
N MET A 37 -1.23 -4.35 -7.02
CA MET A 37 -0.56 -5.25 -7.95
C MET A 37 -1.00 -5.02 -9.40
N LYS A 38 -2.25 -4.64 -9.60
CA LYS A 38 -2.73 -4.31 -10.95
C LYS A 38 -2.12 -3.03 -11.50
N GLU A 39 -1.91 -2.03 -10.64
CA GLU A 39 -1.41 -0.74 -11.10
C GLU A 39 0.11 -0.66 -11.17
N PHE A 40 0.80 -1.24 -10.21
CA PHE A 40 2.24 -1.06 -10.07
C PHE A 40 3.05 -2.32 -10.34
N GLY A 41 2.40 -3.46 -10.46
CA GLY A 41 3.04 -4.74 -10.70
C GLY A 41 3.03 -5.64 -9.48
N ASN A 42 3.48 -6.87 -9.68
CA ASN A 42 3.41 -7.89 -8.63
C ASN A 42 4.54 -7.75 -7.61
N LEU A 43 4.45 -8.55 -6.54
CA LEU A 43 5.41 -8.49 -5.45
C LEU A 43 6.77 -9.09 -5.77
N LYS A 44 6.92 -9.70 -6.95
CA LYS A 44 8.22 -10.15 -7.44
C LYS A 44 9.10 -8.98 -7.89
N LYS A 45 8.45 -7.91 -8.35
CA LYS A 45 9.16 -6.73 -8.84
C LYS A 45 9.18 -5.60 -7.83
N ASN A 46 8.28 -5.62 -6.87
CA ASN A 46 8.10 -4.54 -5.89
C ASN A 46 8.12 -5.10 -4.48
N THR A 47 8.65 -4.31 -3.56
CA THR A 47 8.62 -4.65 -2.14
C THR A 47 7.71 -3.67 -1.42
N ILE A 48 6.69 -4.18 -0.75
CA ILE A 48 5.82 -3.36 0.09
C ILE A 48 6.40 -3.39 1.49
N ASN A 49 6.82 -2.22 1.99
CA ASN A 49 7.38 -2.11 3.33
C ASN A 49 6.28 -2.18 4.38
N TYR A 50 5.19 -1.46 4.15
CA TYR A 50 4.02 -1.54 5.03
C TYR A 50 2.80 -0.95 4.32
N ILE A 51 1.63 -1.29 4.85
CA ILE A 51 0.35 -0.73 4.45
C ILE A 51 -0.25 -0.08 5.69
N GLN A 52 -0.69 1.17 5.57
CA GLN A 52 -1.30 1.90 6.68
C GLN A 52 -2.66 2.42 6.28
N GLU A 53 -3.70 2.01 7.00
CA GLU A 53 -5.02 2.62 6.82
C GLU A 53 -4.99 4.05 7.36
N VAL A 54 -5.57 4.99 6.63
CA VAL A 54 -5.64 6.38 7.03
C VAL A 54 -7.06 6.90 6.87
N ASP A 55 -7.39 7.95 7.64
CA ASP A 55 -8.68 8.60 7.50
C ASP A 55 -8.67 9.60 6.33
N MET A 56 -9.76 10.32 6.14
CA MET A 56 -9.88 11.28 5.04
C MET A 56 -8.90 12.45 5.14
N SER A 57 -8.40 12.71 6.34
CA SER A 57 -7.40 13.78 6.56
C SER A 57 -5.96 13.25 6.45
N GLY A 58 -5.81 11.95 6.23
CA GLY A 58 -4.48 11.34 6.11
C GLY A 58 -3.88 10.88 7.43
N ASN A 59 -4.65 10.91 8.51
CA ASN A 59 -4.15 10.44 9.81
C ASN A 59 -4.20 8.91 9.88
N PRO A 60 -3.19 8.27 10.46
CA PRO A 60 -3.17 6.82 10.54
C PRO A 60 -4.26 6.27 11.46
N ILE A 61 -4.86 5.17 11.03
CA ILE A 61 -5.87 4.43 11.78
C ILE A 61 -5.31 3.03 12.04
N GLY A 62 -5.19 2.67 13.31
CA GLY A 62 -4.72 1.35 13.68
C GLY A 62 -3.24 1.13 13.40
N GLU A 63 -2.83 -0.12 13.41
CA GLU A 63 -1.44 -0.49 13.24
C GLU A 63 -1.05 -0.65 11.79
N LYS A 64 0.22 -0.46 11.49
CA LYS A 64 0.76 -0.74 10.16
C LYS A 64 0.75 -2.24 9.89
N ILE A 65 0.37 -2.59 8.68
CA ILE A 65 0.44 -3.97 8.22
C ILE A 65 1.79 -4.15 7.55
N VAL A 66 2.64 -4.96 8.16
CA VAL A 66 3.96 -5.25 7.60
C VAL A 66 3.87 -6.54 6.81
N THR A 67 4.29 -6.48 5.56
CA THR A 67 4.32 -7.66 4.68
C THR A 67 5.76 -8.12 4.53
N ASP A 68 5.97 -9.38 4.72
CA ASP A 68 7.29 -9.99 4.48
C ASP A 68 7.47 -10.41 3.02
#